data_0a00391e4e53ac743bd8abbc0400d72a
#
_entry.id   0a00391e4e53ac743bd8abbc0400d72a
#
_cell.length_a   1.000
_cell.length_b   1.000
_cell.length_c   1.000
_cell.angle_alpha   90.00
_cell.angle_beta   90.00
_cell.angle_gamma   90.00
#
_symmetry.space_group_name_H-M   'P 1'
#
loop_
_entity.id
_entity.type
_entity.pdbx_description
1 polymer ?
#
loop_
_entity_poly.entity_id
_entity_poly.type
_entity_poly.pdbx_seq_one_letter_code
_entity_poly.pdbx_strand_id
1 'polypeptide(L)'
;MKRIYLSLSLLLLVIIGSRAANFKFAFLTDIHITAGDSIPYNDLARSVNQINDTPGIEFVIVSGDITNIGDRKSMEVVKSLLDRLNVEYHIIPGNHETKWSESGVTDFARVFGSERFKFEHDGILFMGVNSGPIIRMADGHVAPQDIDWIKTELDKAGKEKPVIFITHYPLQPGDVDNWYDVTDAIRPYNIRLVMGGHYHKYMQLEYDGIPGILCRSNLRAKEKTGGYSLCEVTPDSIFIYEHKIGNVPTRKGAYSMTGMN
;
A
#
# COMPACT_ATOMS: atom_id res chain seq x y z
N MET A 1 50.65 -19.96 48.09
CA MET A 1 49.46 -20.53 47.44
C MET A 1 48.70 -19.41 46.83
N LYS A 2 48.79 -19.24 45.47
CA LYS A 2 48.03 -18.23 44.74
C LYS A 2 46.69 -18.89 44.27
N ARG A 3 45.56 -18.34 44.72
CA ARG A 3 44.23 -18.76 44.29
C ARG A 3 43.92 -18.08 42.96
N ILE A 4 43.71 -18.86 41.89
CA ILE A 4 43.24 -18.42 40.57
C ILE A 4 41.72 -18.45 40.62
N TYR A 5 41.09 -17.27 40.52
CA TYR A 5 39.64 -17.17 40.33
C TYR A 5 39.34 -17.23 38.82
N LEU A 6 38.70 -18.34 38.40
CA LEU A 6 38.25 -18.52 37.04
C LEU A 6 36.84 -17.85 36.93
N SER A 7 36.80 -16.69 36.29
CA SER A 7 35.53 -16.02 36.01
C SER A 7 34.89 -16.68 34.79
N LEU A 8 33.80 -17.40 35.00
CA LEU A 8 32.98 -17.98 33.97
C LEU A 8 32.00 -16.91 33.48
N SER A 9 32.29 -16.22 32.35
CA SER A 9 31.38 -15.30 31.71
C SER A 9 30.35 -16.11 30.92
N LEU A 10 29.13 -16.17 31.44
CA LEU A 10 27.95 -16.77 30.74
C LEU A 10 27.51 -15.80 29.66
N LEU A 11 27.84 -16.09 28.41
CA LEU A 11 27.35 -15.34 27.25
C LEU A 11 25.87 -15.77 26.99
N LEU A 12 24.94 -14.94 27.42
CA LEU A 12 23.51 -15.17 27.15
C LEU A 12 23.29 -14.82 25.67
N LEU A 13 23.25 -15.84 24.81
CA LEU A 13 22.80 -15.70 23.42
C LEU A 13 21.28 -15.47 23.45
N VAL A 14 20.85 -14.22 23.36
CA VAL A 14 19.43 -13.92 23.10
C VAL A 14 19.17 -14.27 21.63
N ILE A 15 18.65 -15.47 21.39
CA ILE A 15 18.08 -15.84 20.11
C ILE A 15 16.78 -15.03 20.00
N ILE A 16 16.86 -13.84 19.36
CA ILE A 16 15.67 -13.15 18.88
C ILE A 16 15.15 -14.03 17.76
N GLY A 17 14.26 -14.94 18.10
CA GLY A 17 13.51 -15.73 17.12
C GLY A 17 12.76 -14.74 16.23
N SER A 18 13.20 -14.60 14.99
CA SER A 18 12.39 -13.94 13.95
C SER A 18 11.08 -14.72 13.89
N ARG A 19 10.01 -14.11 14.39
CA ARG A 19 8.67 -14.65 14.22
C ARG A 19 8.42 -14.64 12.72
N ALA A 20 8.21 -15.79 12.13
CA ALA A 20 7.94 -15.89 10.71
C ALA A 20 6.67 -15.10 10.41
N ALA A 21 6.75 -14.16 9.49
CA ALA A 21 5.61 -13.36 9.06
C ALA A 21 4.44 -14.28 8.66
N ASN A 22 3.30 -14.14 9.31
CA ASN A 22 2.09 -14.88 8.98
C ASN A 22 0.88 -14.04 9.37
N PHE A 23 0.55 -13.09 8.52
CA PHE A 23 -0.51 -12.12 8.74
C PHE A 23 -1.27 -11.83 7.45
N LYS A 24 -2.38 -11.14 7.56
CA LYS A 24 -3.16 -10.65 6.42
C LYS A 24 -3.29 -9.14 6.49
N PHE A 25 -3.43 -8.51 5.33
CA PHE A 25 -3.86 -7.13 5.22
C PHE A 25 -4.85 -6.96 4.06
N ALA A 26 -5.69 -5.94 4.14
CA ALA A 26 -6.56 -5.58 3.03
C ALA A 26 -5.96 -4.43 2.24
N PHE A 27 -6.14 -4.44 0.92
CA PHE A 27 -5.72 -3.39 0.02
C PHE A 27 -6.94 -2.83 -0.71
N LEU A 28 -7.27 -1.57 -0.41
CA LEU A 28 -8.34 -0.79 -1.04
C LEU A 28 -7.73 0.21 -2.02
N THR A 29 -8.37 0.39 -3.16
CA THR A 29 -7.99 1.40 -4.16
C THR A 29 -9.19 1.76 -5.01
N ASP A 30 -9.14 2.92 -5.67
CA ASP A 30 -10.16 3.35 -6.65
C ASP A 30 -11.58 3.23 -6.07
N ILE A 31 -11.84 3.96 -4.99
CA ILE A 31 -13.11 3.94 -4.25
C ILE A 31 -14.15 4.85 -4.91
N HIS A 32 -13.72 6.02 -5.37
CA HIS A 32 -14.48 6.99 -6.17
C HIS A 32 -15.79 7.46 -5.52
N ILE A 33 -15.76 7.80 -4.24
CA ILE A 33 -16.93 8.39 -3.57
C ILE A 33 -17.20 9.82 -4.09
N THR A 34 -18.47 10.09 -4.32
CA THR A 34 -19.04 11.45 -4.36
C THR A 34 -20.01 11.61 -3.21
N ALA A 35 -19.91 12.70 -2.46
CA ALA A 35 -20.80 12.95 -1.34
C ALA A 35 -22.27 13.00 -1.81
N GLY A 36 -23.09 12.09 -1.25
CA GLY A 36 -24.50 11.90 -1.65
C GLY A 36 -24.75 10.76 -2.62
N ASP A 37 -23.73 10.16 -3.23
CA ASP A 37 -23.88 8.92 -4.01
C ASP A 37 -23.89 7.71 -3.08
N SER A 38 -25.03 7.02 -3.06
CA SER A 38 -25.22 5.87 -2.17
C SER A 38 -24.52 4.59 -2.65
N ILE A 39 -24.20 4.45 -3.93
CA ILE A 39 -23.64 3.20 -4.47
C ILE A 39 -22.21 3.00 -3.97
N PRO A 40 -21.22 3.89 -4.26
CA PRO A 40 -19.86 3.72 -3.78
C PRO A 40 -19.77 3.83 -2.25
N TYR A 41 -20.62 4.66 -1.62
CA TYR A 41 -20.75 4.71 -0.16
C TYR A 41 -21.08 3.33 0.44
N ASN A 42 -22.15 2.68 -0.07
CA ASN A 42 -22.57 1.37 0.42
C ASN A 42 -21.55 0.28 0.12
N ASP A 43 -20.88 0.34 -1.02
CA ASP A 43 -19.84 -0.64 -1.35
C ASP A 43 -18.62 -0.49 -0.46
N LEU A 44 -18.15 0.73 -0.16
CA LEU A 44 -17.09 0.94 0.82
C LEU A 44 -17.52 0.50 2.23
N ALA A 45 -18.72 0.86 2.67
CA ALA A 45 -19.25 0.46 3.98
C ALA A 45 -19.30 -1.07 4.13
N ARG A 46 -19.72 -1.79 3.07
CA ARG A 46 -19.74 -3.26 3.06
C ARG A 46 -18.33 -3.85 3.03
N SER A 47 -17.40 -3.24 2.29
CA SER A 47 -16.00 -3.66 2.30
C SER A 47 -15.39 -3.50 3.68
N VAL A 48 -15.61 -2.37 4.36
CA VAL A 48 -15.16 -2.12 5.75
C VAL A 48 -15.73 -3.17 6.71
N ASN A 49 -17.03 -3.45 6.64
CA ASN A 49 -17.63 -4.48 7.49
C ASN A 49 -17.02 -5.86 7.21
N GLN A 50 -16.86 -6.23 5.93
CA GLN A 50 -16.28 -7.53 5.54
C GLN A 50 -14.80 -7.65 5.95
N ILE A 51 -14.03 -6.57 5.90
CA ILE A 51 -12.65 -6.51 6.42
C ILE A 51 -12.66 -6.75 7.93
N ASN A 52 -13.53 -6.07 8.67
CA ASN A 52 -13.67 -6.24 10.11
C ASN A 52 -14.07 -7.67 10.53
N ASP A 53 -14.89 -8.33 9.69
CA ASP A 53 -15.35 -9.72 9.92
C ASP A 53 -14.34 -10.78 9.42
N THR A 54 -13.27 -10.38 8.71
CA THR A 54 -12.27 -11.32 8.18
C THR A 54 -11.14 -11.54 9.20
N PRO A 55 -11.00 -12.76 9.77
CA PRO A 55 -9.97 -13.01 10.76
C PRO A 55 -8.56 -12.86 10.23
N GLY A 56 -7.68 -12.28 11.05
CA GLY A 56 -6.24 -12.18 10.77
C GLY A 56 -5.85 -11.02 9.87
N ILE A 57 -6.76 -10.12 9.51
CA ILE A 57 -6.38 -8.81 8.92
C ILE A 57 -5.88 -7.93 10.06
N GLU A 58 -4.64 -7.42 9.90
CA GLU A 58 -3.94 -6.65 10.94
C GLU A 58 -3.84 -5.16 10.61
N PHE A 59 -3.96 -4.80 9.32
CA PHE A 59 -4.05 -3.40 8.87
C PHE A 59 -4.68 -3.30 7.47
N VAL A 60 -4.93 -2.07 7.03
CA VAL A 60 -5.46 -1.78 5.68
C VAL A 60 -4.54 -0.78 4.98
N ILE A 61 -4.28 -0.99 3.69
CA ILE A 61 -3.64 -0.01 2.82
C ILE A 61 -4.68 0.55 1.86
N VAL A 62 -4.67 1.87 1.66
CA VAL A 62 -5.54 2.57 0.71
C VAL A 62 -4.68 3.35 -0.28
N SER A 63 -4.68 2.94 -1.55
CA SER A 63 -3.73 3.47 -2.54
C SER A 63 -4.31 4.54 -3.47
N GLY A 64 -5.29 5.33 -3.01
CA GLY A 64 -5.75 6.51 -3.72
C GLY A 64 -7.01 6.33 -4.56
N ASP A 65 -7.38 7.39 -5.29
CA ASP A 65 -8.65 7.55 -6.02
C ASP A 65 -9.86 7.24 -5.12
N ILE A 66 -9.82 7.82 -3.90
CA ILE A 66 -10.86 7.60 -2.89
C ILE A 66 -12.13 8.40 -3.19
N THR A 67 -12.03 9.46 -4.00
CA THR A 67 -13.12 10.34 -4.42
C THR A 67 -13.13 10.53 -5.94
N ASN A 68 -14.23 11.00 -6.51
CA ASN A 68 -14.33 11.27 -7.95
C ASN A 68 -13.63 12.58 -8.39
N ILE A 69 -13.60 13.61 -7.53
CA ILE A 69 -13.11 14.94 -7.89
C ILE A 69 -12.18 15.55 -6.84
N GLY A 70 -11.76 14.77 -5.85
CA GLY A 70 -10.86 15.24 -4.81
C GLY A 70 -11.44 16.35 -3.92
N ASP A 71 -12.76 16.42 -3.78
CA ASP A 71 -13.39 17.42 -2.92
C ASP A 71 -13.38 16.99 -1.46
N ARG A 72 -13.20 17.95 -0.58
CA ARG A 72 -13.06 17.75 0.86
C ARG A 72 -14.24 17.01 1.49
N LYS A 73 -15.46 17.33 1.07
CA LYS A 73 -16.68 16.72 1.62
C LYS A 73 -16.73 15.21 1.33
N SER A 74 -16.37 14.81 0.11
CA SER A 74 -16.26 13.40 -0.26
C SER A 74 -15.14 12.70 0.50
N MET A 75 -13.97 13.36 0.70
CA MET A 75 -12.87 12.82 1.52
C MET A 75 -13.30 12.61 2.98
N GLU A 76 -14.05 13.54 3.57
CA GLU A 76 -14.58 13.41 4.95
C GLU A 76 -15.57 12.24 5.06
N VAL A 77 -16.37 11.97 4.03
CA VAL A 77 -17.23 10.78 3.96
C VAL A 77 -16.39 9.51 3.93
N VAL A 78 -15.37 9.44 3.07
CA VAL A 78 -14.46 8.28 3.02
C VAL A 78 -13.79 8.06 4.37
N LYS A 79 -13.24 9.13 4.96
CA LYS A 79 -12.61 9.06 6.27
C LYS A 79 -13.55 8.50 7.33
N SER A 80 -14.80 8.98 7.37
CA SER A 80 -15.79 8.50 8.34
C SER A 80 -16.12 7.00 8.19
N LEU A 81 -15.99 6.45 7.01
CA LEU A 81 -16.16 5.01 6.75
C LEU A 81 -14.90 4.22 7.12
N LEU A 82 -13.71 4.71 6.76
CA LEU A 82 -12.45 4.07 7.09
C LEU A 82 -12.18 4.06 8.60
N ASP A 83 -12.59 5.12 9.31
CA ASP A 83 -12.49 5.21 10.78
C ASP A 83 -13.36 4.14 11.52
N ARG A 84 -14.21 3.39 10.81
CA ARG A 84 -14.96 2.23 11.33
C ARG A 84 -14.20 0.91 11.23
N LEU A 85 -13.01 0.91 10.64
CA LEU A 85 -12.13 -0.25 10.66
C LEU A 85 -11.70 -0.57 12.09
N ASN A 86 -11.63 -1.86 12.43
CA ASN A 86 -11.12 -2.32 13.73
C ASN A 86 -9.58 -2.33 13.78
N VAL A 87 -8.92 -2.06 12.66
CA VAL A 87 -7.46 -2.03 12.50
C VAL A 87 -7.02 -0.70 11.88
N GLU A 88 -5.74 -0.40 12.02
CA GLU A 88 -5.12 0.81 11.43
C GLU A 88 -5.21 0.78 9.90
N TYR A 89 -5.32 1.96 9.28
CA TYR A 89 -5.17 2.09 7.84
C TYR A 89 -4.10 3.12 7.48
N HIS A 90 -3.39 2.85 6.39
CA HIS A 90 -2.37 3.73 5.80
C HIS A 90 -2.81 4.12 4.39
N ILE A 91 -2.73 5.41 4.09
CA ILE A 91 -3.36 5.94 2.88
C ILE A 91 -2.44 6.89 2.11
N ILE A 92 -2.49 6.82 0.79
CA ILE A 92 -1.91 7.81 -0.14
C ILE A 92 -2.98 8.35 -1.07
N PRO A 93 -2.80 9.55 -1.67
CA PRO A 93 -3.72 10.06 -2.68
C PRO A 93 -3.52 9.36 -4.04
N GLY A 94 -4.57 9.38 -4.86
CA GLY A 94 -4.51 9.06 -6.28
C GLY A 94 -4.60 10.31 -7.15
N ASN A 95 -4.80 10.14 -8.46
CA ASN A 95 -4.92 11.27 -9.37
C ASN A 95 -6.23 12.06 -9.18
N HIS A 96 -7.26 11.47 -8.66
CA HIS A 96 -8.50 12.18 -8.36
C HIS A 96 -8.34 13.15 -7.20
N GLU A 97 -7.49 12.86 -6.22
CA GLU A 97 -7.16 13.75 -5.12
C GLU A 97 -6.12 14.82 -5.48
N THR A 98 -5.39 14.63 -6.59
CA THR A 98 -4.37 15.59 -7.05
C THR A 98 -4.86 16.40 -8.24
N LYS A 99 -4.89 15.86 -9.46
CA LYS A 99 -5.17 16.62 -10.68
C LYS A 99 -6.63 17.05 -10.86
N TRP A 100 -7.58 16.29 -10.29
CA TRP A 100 -9.01 16.64 -10.39
C TRP A 100 -9.50 17.51 -9.22
N SER A 101 -8.74 17.55 -8.14
CA SER A 101 -9.05 18.40 -6.98
C SER A 101 -8.80 19.88 -7.28
N GLU A 102 -9.73 20.75 -6.84
CA GLU A 102 -9.51 22.20 -6.90
C GLU A 102 -8.43 22.68 -5.93
N SER A 103 -8.22 21.95 -4.84
CA SER A 103 -7.21 22.25 -3.83
C SER A 103 -5.82 21.69 -4.18
N GLY A 104 -5.68 20.98 -5.34
CA GLY A 104 -4.57 20.08 -5.52
C GLY A 104 -4.60 19.04 -4.40
N VAL A 105 -3.52 18.53 -3.96
CA VAL A 105 -3.48 17.53 -2.88
C VAL A 105 -3.70 18.11 -1.45
N THR A 106 -3.86 19.45 -1.34
CA THR A 106 -3.85 20.12 -0.04
C THR A 106 -4.99 19.67 0.89
N ASP A 107 -6.19 19.44 0.35
CA ASP A 107 -7.30 18.96 1.18
C ASP A 107 -7.12 17.50 1.61
N PHE A 108 -6.49 16.68 0.79
CA PHE A 108 -6.10 15.32 1.19
C PHE A 108 -5.17 15.35 2.40
N ALA A 109 -4.10 16.15 2.35
CA ALA A 109 -3.17 16.29 3.47
C ALA A 109 -3.85 16.83 4.74
N ARG A 110 -4.84 17.74 4.60
CA ARG A 110 -5.62 18.26 5.75
C ARG A 110 -6.52 17.21 6.37
N VAL A 111 -7.13 16.32 5.57
CA VAL A 111 -8.06 15.29 6.05
C VAL A 111 -7.33 14.08 6.60
N PHE A 112 -6.26 13.62 5.94
CA PHE A 112 -5.55 12.40 6.27
C PHE A 112 -4.16 12.60 6.90
N GLY A 113 -3.66 13.83 6.95
CA GLY A 113 -2.42 14.21 7.63
C GLY A 113 -1.16 14.12 6.78
N SER A 114 -1.08 13.22 5.81
CA SER A 114 0.11 13.03 4.98
C SER A 114 -0.25 12.45 3.61
N GLU A 115 0.59 12.73 2.60
CA GLU A 115 0.50 12.17 1.25
C GLU A 115 1.35 10.92 1.06
N ARG A 116 2.09 10.53 2.09
CA ARG A 116 2.97 9.36 2.11
C ARG A 116 2.96 8.71 3.47
N PHE A 117 3.33 7.44 3.53
CA PHE A 117 3.48 6.71 4.77
C PHE A 117 4.67 5.76 4.72
N LYS A 118 5.14 5.38 5.89
CA LYS A 118 5.97 4.19 6.11
C LYS A 118 5.65 3.58 7.46
N PHE A 119 5.71 2.27 7.55
CA PHE A 119 5.66 1.52 8.80
C PHE A 119 6.31 0.17 8.62
N GLU A 120 6.67 -0.46 9.71
CA GLU A 120 7.18 -1.83 9.71
C GLU A 120 6.16 -2.77 10.35
N HIS A 121 5.97 -3.92 9.73
CA HIS A 121 5.13 -4.97 10.25
C HIS A 121 5.76 -6.34 10.01
N ASP A 122 5.94 -7.14 11.07
CA ASP A 122 6.58 -8.46 11.05
C ASP A 122 7.88 -8.54 10.23
N GLY A 123 8.74 -7.51 10.36
CA GLY A 123 10.04 -7.44 9.69
C GLY A 123 10.01 -6.94 8.24
N ILE A 124 8.84 -6.63 7.69
CA ILE A 124 8.66 -6.08 6.35
C ILE A 124 8.43 -4.57 6.45
N LEU A 125 9.10 -3.79 5.60
CA LEU A 125 8.87 -2.36 5.46
C LEU A 125 7.80 -2.10 4.41
N PHE A 126 6.76 -1.37 4.80
CA PHE A 126 5.72 -0.86 3.90
C PHE A 126 5.94 0.63 3.69
N MET A 127 6.00 1.05 2.42
CA MET A 127 6.18 2.46 2.05
C MET A 127 5.20 2.84 0.95
N GLY A 128 4.54 3.98 1.11
CA GLY A 128 3.65 4.53 0.08
C GLY A 128 3.94 6.00 -0.18
N VAL A 129 3.89 6.40 -1.45
CA VAL A 129 4.12 7.78 -1.90
C VAL A 129 3.04 8.24 -2.87
N ASN A 130 2.81 9.55 -2.88
CA ASN A 130 1.99 10.20 -3.89
C ASN A 130 2.65 10.06 -5.26
N SER A 131 1.94 9.49 -6.22
CA SER A 131 2.35 9.38 -7.63
C SER A 131 1.39 10.13 -8.57
N GLY A 132 0.42 10.85 -8.01
CA GLY A 132 -0.54 11.63 -8.78
C GLY A 132 0.07 12.91 -9.34
N PRO A 133 -0.36 13.36 -10.54
CA PRO A 133 0.16 14.60 -11.14
C PRO A 133 -0.37 15.83 -10.41
N ILE A 134 0.45 16.88 -10.38
CA ILE A 134 0.07 18.18 -9.86
C ILE A 134 -0.72 18.98 -10.92
N ILE A 135 -0.46 18.72 -12.20
CA ILE A 135 -1.08 19.44 -13.33
C ILE A 135 -2.13 18.55 -14.00
N ARG A 136 -3.33 19.08 -14.25
CA ARG A 136 -4.49 18.33 -14.78
C ARG A 136 -4.25 17.55 -16.07
N MET A 137 -3.35 18.02 -16.94
CA MET A 137 -3.08 17.40 -18.25
C MET A 137 -1.76 16.62 -18.29
N ALA A 138 -1.15 16.39 -17.12
CA ALA A 138 0.10 15.64 -17.04
C ALA A 138 -0.13 14.17 -16.65
N ASP A 139 0.88 13.35 -16.94
CA ASP A 139 1.02 12.01 -16.38
C ASP A 139 1.29 12.09 -14.88
N GLY A 140 1.26 10.96 -14.18
CA GLY A 140 1.68 10.86 -12.80
C GLY A 140 3.12 11.34 -12.62
N HIS A 141 3.44 11.83 -11.43
CA HIS A 141 4.76 12.34 -11.09
C HIS A 141 5.07 12.09 -9.62
N VAL A 142 6.19 11.49 -9.31
CA VAL A 142 6.70 11.40 -7.94
C VAL A 142 7.62 12.58 -7.68
N ALA A 143 7.27 13.43 -6.72
CA ALA A 143 8.01 14.65 -6.46
C ALA A 143 9.47 14.36 -6.05
N PRO A 144 10.47 15.18 -6.45
CA PRO A 144 11.87 14.95 -6.11
C PRO A 144 12.13 14.78 -4.61
N GLN A 145 11.42 15.54 -3.75
CA GLN A 145 11.51 15.41 -2.30
C GLN A 145 10.97 14.07 -1.78
N ASP A 146 10.05 13.44 -2.48
CA ASP A 146 9.57 12.09 -2.15
C ASP A 146 10.56 11.02 -2.59
N ILE A 147 11.23 11.20 -3.75
CA ILE A 147 12.33 10.33 -4.19
C ILE A 147 13.50 10.40 -3.20
N ASP A 148 13.87 11.58 -2.72
CA ASP A 148 14.91 11.75 -1.71
C ASP A 148 14.52 11.12 -0.36
N TRP A 149 13.25 11.22 0.01
CA TRP A 149 12.71 10.56 1.20
C TRP A 149 12.73 9.04 1.05
N ILE A 150 12.31 8.47 -0.11
CA ILE A 150 12.41 7.04 -0.39
C ILE A 150 13.83 6.53 -0.18
N LYS A 151 14.82 7.16 -0.83
CA LYS A 151 16.23 6.79 -0.70
C LYS A 151 16.70 6.83 0.76
N THR A 152 16.38 7.92 1.46
CA THR A 152 16.75 8.12 2.86
C THR A 152 16.18 7.01 3.77
N GLU A 153 14.92 6.65 3.58
CA GLU A 153 14.28 5.65 4.44
C GLU A 153 14.70 4.21 4.09
N LEU A 154 14.96 3.93 2.82
CA LEU A 154 15.51 2.64 2.40
C LEU A 154 16.96 2.46 2.85
N ASP A 155 17.79 3.51 2.82
CA ASP A 155 19.15 3.47 3.37
C ASP A 155 19.15 3.15 4.88
N LYS A 156 18.24 3.76 5.64
CA LYS A 156 18.06 3.47 7.08
C LYS A 156 17.60 2.04 7.35
N ALA A 157 16.72 1.51 6.49
CA ALA A 157 16.21 0.15 6.62
C ALA A 157 17.27 -0.91 6.25
N GLY A 158 18.19 -0.56 5.35
CA GLY A 158 19.24 -1.46 4.83
C GLY A 158 18.77 -2.30 3.64
N LYS A 159 19.72 -2.76 2.83
CA LYS A 159 19.47 -3.43 1.55
C LYS A 159 18.78 -4.78 1.66
N GLU A 160 18.92 -5.46 2.79
CA GLU A 160 18.34 -6.80 3.01
C GLU A 160 16.90 -6.76 3.52
N LYS A 161 16.43 -5.59 3.97
CA LYS A 161 15.07 -5.44 4.50
C LYS A 161 14.05 -5.69 3.40
N PRO A 162 13.14 -6.67 3.51
CA PRO A 162 12.09 -6.85 2.54
C PRO A 162 11.13 -5.65 2.56
N VAL A 163 10.80 -5.15 1.37
CA VAL A 163 9.98 -3.94 1.19
C VAL A 163 8.79 -4.25 0.29
N ILE A 164 7.61 -3.82 0.70
CA ILE A 164 6.44 -3.68 -0.16
C ILE A 164 6.24 -2.19 -0.42
N PHE A 165 6.30 -1.80 -1.69
CA PHE A 165 6.24 -0.41 -2.13
C PHE A 165 4.87 -0.11 -2.74
N ILE A 166 4.25 1.01 -2.37
CA ILE A 166 2.90 1.36 -2.75
C ILE A 166 2.89 2.67 -3.53
N THR A 167 2.24 2.63 -4.71
CA THR A 167 1.90 3.81 -5.52
C THR A 167 0.42 3.74 -5.90
N HIS A 168 -0.14 4.80 -6.44
CA HIS A 168 -1.45 4.71 -7.10
C HIS A 168 -1.28 4.31 -8.57
N TYR A 169 -0.48 5.07 -9.32
CA TYR A 169 -0.14 4.77 -10.72
C TYR A 169 0.85 3.62 -10.85
N PRO A 170 0.78 2.82 -11.92
CA PRO A 170 1.89 1.93 -12.29
C PRO A 170 3.14 2.73 -12.66
N LEU A 171 4.32 2.25 -12.27
CA LEU A 171 5.61 2.89 -12.53
C LEU A 171 6.11 2.59 -13.94
N GLN A 172 5.43 3.10 -14.96
CA GLN A 172 5.75 2.83 -16.36
C GLN A 172 5.51 4.05 -17.26
N PRO A 173 6.10 4.08 -18.49
CA PRO A 173 5.85 5.14 -19.46
C PRO A 173 4.35 5.32 -19.77
N GLY A 174 3.90 6.56 -19.83
CA GLY A 174 2.51 6.92 -20.09
C GLY A 174 1.62 6.97 -18.85
N ASP A 175 2.10 6.48 -17.70
CA ASP A 175 1.42 6.58 -16.41
C ASP A 175 2.17 7.52 -15.45
N VAL A 176 3.48 7.38 -15.31
CA VAL A 176 4.34 8.26 -14.50
C VAL A 176 5.51 8.77 -15.34
N ASP A 177 5.63 10.07 -15.49
CA ASP A 177 6.63 10.70 -16.37
C ASP A 177 8.08 10.45 -15.92
N ASN A 178 8.32 10.40 -14.62
CA ASN A 178 9.62 10.11 -14.01
C ASN A 178 9.69 8.72 -13.35
N TRP A 179 8.99 7.73 -13.91
CA TRP A 179 8.96 6.35 -13.41
C TRP A 179 10.37 5.76 -13.20
N TYR A 180 11.32 6.08 -14.10
CA TYR A 180 12.70 5.61 -14.05
C TYR A 180 13.47 6.17 -12.85
N ASP A 181 13.23 7.40 -12.42
CA ASP A 181 13.85 7.96 -11.21
C ASP A 181 13.41 7.20 -9.95
N VAL A 182 12.14 6.75 -9.93
CA VAL A 182 11.59 5.97 -8.83
C VAL A 182 12.13 4.55 -8.84
N THR A 183 12.13 3.89 -10.00
CA THR A 183 12.66 2.52 -10.11
C THR A 183 14.16 2.48 -9.83
N ASP A 184 14.94 3.47 -10.28
CA ASP A 184 16.36 3.59 -9.95
C ASP A 184 16.59 3.82 -8.44
N ALA A 185 15.69 4.56 -7.78
CA ALA A 185 15.79 4.80 -6.35
C ALA A 185 15.53 3.54 -5.50
N ILE A 186 14.63 2.67 -5.93
CA ILE A 186 14.21 1.49 -5.17
C ILE A 186 14.95 0.20 -5.55
N ARG A 187 15.42 0.06 -6.80
CA ARG A 187 16.09 -1.15 -7.32
C ARG A 187 17.29 -1.66 -6.50
N PRO A 188 18.13 -0.80 -5.87
CA PRO A 188 19.25 -1.27 -5.06
C PRO A 188 18.85 -2.01 -3.78
N TYR A 189 17.56 -2.05 -3.44
CA TYR A 189 17.03 -2.59 -2.19
C TYR A 189 16.15 -3.83 -2.43
N ASN A 190 15.83 -4.54 -1.38
CA ASN A 190 15.05 -5.78 -1.44
C ASN A 190 13.54 -5.51 -1.60
N ILE A 191 13.15 -4.92 -2.76
CA ILE A 191 11.74 -4.66 -3.08
C ILE A 191 11.07 -5.97 -3.51
N ARG A 192 10.13 -6.44 -2.71
CA ARG A 192 9.45 -7.73 -2.97
C ARG A 192 8.25 -7.58 -3.88
N LEU A 193 7.58 -6.44 -3.83
CA LEU A 193 6.39 -6.16 -4.62
C LEU A 193 6.13 -4.66 -4.68
N VAL A 194 5.76 -4.15 -5.85
CA VAL A 194 5.13 -2.84 -6.01
C VAL A 194 3.63 -3.04 -6.19
N MET A 195 2.80 -2.36 -5.40
CA MET A 195 1.35 -2.49 -5.44
C MET A 195 0.69 -1.14 -5.77
N GLY A 196 -0.31 -1.17 -6.65
CA GLY A 196 -1.03 0.02 -7.07
C GLY A 196 -2.49 -0.23 -7.47
N GLY A 197 -3.12 0.79 -8.05
CA GLY A 197 -4.50 0.80 -8.53
C GLY A 197 -4.64 1.36 -9.94
N HIS A 198 -5.45 2.41 -10.11
CA HIS A 198 -5.63 3.24 -11.29
C HIS A 198 -6.38 2.59 -12.47
N TYR A 199 -6.10 1.35 -12.84
CA TYR A 199 -6.75 0.68 -13.98
C TYR A 199 -8.03 -0.08 -13.62
N HIS A 200 -8.47 -0.01 -12.38
CA HIS A 200 -9.68 -0.64 -11.84
C HIS A 200 -9.77 -2.15 -12.09
N LYS A 201 -8.64 -2.83 -12.24
CA LYS A 201 -8.56 -4.28 -12.48
C LYS A 201 -7.27 -4.86 -11.94
N TYR A 202 -7.30 -6.14 -11.61
CA TYR A 202 -6.06 -6.85 -11.29
C TYR A 202 -5.20 -7.00 -12.55
N MET A 203 -3.92 -6.63 -12.43
CA MET A 203 -2.89 -6.85 -13.45
C MET A 203 -1.57 -7.25 -12.79
N GLN A 204 -0.82 -8.09 -13.46
CA GLN A 204 0.58 -8.38 -13.13
C GLN A 204 1.46 -7.54 -14.03
N LEU A 205 2.45 -6.90 -13.45
CA LEU A 205 3.39 -5.99 -14.10
C LEU A 205 4.81 -6.30 -13.64
N GLU A 206 5.76 -5.70 -14.31
CA GLU A 206 7.18 -5.70 -13.95
C GLU A 206 7.75 -4.31 -14.19
N TYR A 207 8.54 -3.83 -13.25
CA TYR A 207 9.19 -2.53 -13.30
C TYR A 207 10.71 -2.72 -13.20
N ASP A 208 11.40 -2.86 -14.34
CA ASP A 208 12.84 -3.08 -14.39
C ASP A 208 13.32 -4.26 -13.50
N GLY A 209 12.67 -5.42 -13.63
CA GLY A 209 12.95 -6.61 -12.84
C GLY A 209 12.24 -6.67 -11.48
N ILE A 210 11.58 -5.59 -11.04
CA ILE A 210 10.82 -5.55 -9.80
C ILE A 210 9.38 -6.01 -10.06
N PRO A 211 8.87 -7.05 -9.36
CA PRO A 211 7.49 -7.48 -9.52
C PRO A 211 6.49 -6.38 -9.14
N GLY A 212 5.46 -6.19 -9.95
CA GLY A 212 4.40 -5.24 -9.71
C GLY A 212 3.01 -5.83 -9.89
N ILE A 213 2.03 -5.25 -9.20
CA ILE A 213 0.62 -5.56 -9.41
C ILE A 213 -0.23 -4.30 -9.34
N LEU A 214 -1.28 -4.30 -10.14
CA LEU A 214 -2.43 -3.46 -9.89
C LEU A 214 -3.53 -4.29 -9.23
N CYS A 215 -4.12 -3.72 -8.20
CA CYS A 215 -5.20 -4.36 -7.45
C CYS A 215 -6.57 -3.98 -8.03
N ARG A 216 -7.57 -4.79 -7.74
CA ARG A 216 -8.94 -4.47 -8.12
C ARG A 216 -9.44 -3.21 -7.41
N SER A 217 -10.31 -2.44 -8.08
CA SER A 217 -10.99 -1.29 -7.50
C SER A 217 -12.06 -1.67 -6.47
N ASN A 218 -12.31 -0.79 -5.51
CA ASN A 218 -13.54 -0.85 -4.71
C ASN A 218 -14.75 -0.37 -5.53
N LEU A 219 -14.55 0.55 -6.48
CA LEU A 219 -15.54 0.89 -7.49
C LEU A 219 -15.96 -0.36 -8.27
N ARG A 220 -17.24 -0.47 -8.56
CA ARG A 220 -17.79 -1.60 -9.33
C ARG A 220 -17.20 -1.71 -10.74
N ALA A 221 -16.85 -0.58 -11.35
CA ALA A 221 -16.45 -0.49 -12.75
C ALA A 221 -17.45 -1.22 -13.66
N LYS A 222 -17.09 -2.37 -14.24
CA LYS A 222 -17.98 -3.23 -15.05
C LYS A 222 -18.59 -4.40 -14.28
N GLU A 223 -18.35 -4.44 -12.95
CA GLU A 223 -18.76 -5.53 -12.08
C GLU A 223 -20.08 -5.23 -11.35
N LYS A 224 -20.72 -6.25 -10.81
CA LYS A 224 -21.97 -6.10 -10.04
C LYS A 224 -21.74 -5.55 -8.62
N THR A 225 -20.56 -5.77 -8.06
CA THR A 225 -20.20 -5.36 -6.70
C THR A 225 -18.79 -4.79 -6.65
N GLY A 226 -18.53 -3.89 -5.72
CA GLY A 226 -17.19 -3.50 -5.33
C GLY A 226 -16.42 -4.62 -4.62
N GLY A 227 -15.29 -4.28 -4.03
CA GLY A 227 -14.46 -5.21 -3.27
C GLY A 227 -13.07 -4.65 -2.99
N TYR A 228 -12.18 -5.53 -2.58
CA TYR A 228 -10.80 -5.20 -2.23
C TYR A 228 -9.88 -6.37 -2.57
N SER A 229 -8.57 -6.17 -2.47
CA SER A 229 -7.62 -7.28 -2.50
C SER A 229 -7.29 -7.70 -1.08
N LEU A 230 -7.41 -9.01 -0.79
CA LEU A 230 -6.93 -9.61 0.44
C LEU A 230 -5.52 -10.15 0.18
N CYS A 231 -4.56 -9.72 0.99
CA CYS A 231 -3.17 -10.14 0.92
C CYS A 231 -2.85 -11.01 2.13
N GLU A 232 -2.31 -12.20 1.89
CA GLU A 232 -1.87 -13.12 2.92
C GLU A 232 -0.35 -13.29 2.81
N VAL A 233 0.36 -12.87 3.84
CA VAL A 233 1.82 -12.92 3.91
C VAL A 233 2.25 -14.10 4.74
N THR A 234 3.18 -14.88 4.18
CA THR A 234 3.89 -15.98 4.84
C THR A 234 5.39 -15.70 4.82
N PRO A 235 6.24 -16.48 5.49
CA PRO A 235 7.69 -16.28 5.45
C PRO A 235 8.28 -16.26 4.03
N ASP A 236 7.69 -17.03 3.13
CA ASP A 236 8.24 -17.26 1.80
C ASP A 236 7.48 -16.58 0.67
N SER A 237 6.24 -16.16 0.91
CA SER A 237 5.35 -15.69 -0.15
C SER A 237 4.31 -14.68 0.33
N ILE A 238 3.91 -13.79 -0.58
CA ILE A 238 2.67 -13.02 -0.45
C ILE A 238 1.67 -13.53 -1.49
N PHE A 239 0.49 -13.92 -1.02
CA PHE A 239 -0.63 -14.38 -1.84
C PHE A 239 -1.64 -13.25 -2.00
N ILE A 240 -2.06 -12.98 -3.23
CA ILE A 240 -3.02 -11.93 -3.55
C ILE A 240 -4.35 -12.59 -3.94
N TYR A 241 -5.41 -12.19 -3.27
CA TYR A 241 -6.77 -12.64 -3.55
C TYR A 241 -7.65 -11.44 -3.91
N GLU A 242 -8.44 -11.57 -4.95
CA GLU A 242 -9.53 -10.65 -5.24
C GLU A 242 -10.74 -11.03 -4.36
N HIS A 243 -11.20 -10.12 -3.52
CA HIS A 243 -12.32 -10.32 -2.62
C HIS A 243 -13.48 -9.39 -2.99
N LYS A 244 -14.41 -9.91 -3.81
CA LYS A 244 -15.66 -9.21 -4.15
C LYS A 244 -16.60 -9.24 -2.96
N ILE A 245 -17.31 -8.14 -2.73
CA ILE A 245 -18.25 -8.03 -1.61
C ILE A 245 -19.28 -9.16 -1.65
N GLY A 246 -19.38 -9.92 -0.55
CA GLY A 246 -20.32 -11.02 -0.41
C GLY A 246 -19.90 -12.32 -1.09
N ASN A 247 -18.67 -12.43 -1.59
CA ASN A 247 -18.15 -13.64 -2.23
C ASN A 247 -16.94 -14.19 -1.49
N VAL A 248 -16.57 -15.42 -1.82
CA VAL A 248 -15.32 -16.03 -1.36
C VAL A 248 -14.14 -15.40 -2.12
N PRO A 249 -12.99 -15.13 -1.45
CA PRO A 249 -11.81 -14.62 -2.11
C PRO A 249 -11.28 -15.56 -3.20
N THR A 250 -10.87 -15.00 -4.33
CA THR A 250 -10.30 -15.75 -5.45
C THR A 250 -8.82 -15.41 -5.61
N ARG A 251 -7.94 -16.40 -5.52
CA ARG A 251 -6.49 -16.21 -5.67
C ARG A 251 -6.15 -15.70 -7.08
N LYS A 252 -5.33 -14.64 -7.15
CA LYS A 252 -4.88 -13.99 -8.38
C LYS A 252 -3.37 -14.20 -8.62
N GLY A 253 -2.57 -14.19 -7.57
CA GLY A 253 -1.13 -14.32 -7.69
C GLY A 253 -0.45 -14.76 -6.41
N ALA A 254 0.84 -15.07 -6.54
CA ALA A 254 1.77 -15.28 -5.44
C ALA A 254 3.13 -14.72 -5.84
N TYR A 255 3.78 -14.05 -4.91
CA TYR A 255 5.09 -13.43 -5.11
C TYR A 255 6.02 -13.87 -3.98
N SER A 256 7.30 -14.08 -4.32
CA SER A 256 8.29 -14.52 -3.33
C SER A 256 8.63 -13.42 -2.34
N MET A 257 8.71 -13.77 -1.07
CA MET A 257 9.23 -12.90 0.00
C MET A 257 10.68 -13.22 0.36
N THR A 258 11.27 -14.26 -0.27
CA THR A 258 12.66 -14.71 -0.05
C THR A 258 13.54 -14.46 -1.29
N GLY A 259 14.88 -14.40 -1.08
CA GLY A 259 15.85 -14.12 -2.15
C GLY A 259 16.02 -12.61 -2.38
N MET A 260 17.10 -12.21 -3.04
CA MET A 260 17.25 -10.90 -3.68
C MET A 260 16.78 -11.02 -5.13
N ASN A 261 16.14 -9.97 -5.65
CA ASN A 261 15.79 -9.88 -7.08
C ASN A 261 17.03 -9.68 -7.91
#